data_4b3388522b0256622e932b9ce9e115ef
#
_entry.id   4b3388522b0256622e932b9ce9e115ef
#
_cell.length_a   1.000
_cell.length_b   1.000
_cell.length_c   1.000
_cell.angle_alpha   90.00
_cell.angle_beta   90.00
_cell.angle_gamma   90.00
#
_symmetry.space_group_name_H-M   'P 1'
#
loop_
_entity.id
_entity.type
_entity.pdbx_description
1 polymer ?
#
loop_
_entity_poly.entity_id
_entity_poly.type
_entity_poly.pdbx_seq_one_letter_code
_entity_poly.pdbx_strand_id
1 'polypeptide(L)'
;MNRKKVIAALASVAALASLAACGGVKDGGAATGNTITVGTTDKITSLDPAGSYDNGSYAVQIQVFPFLYAQNYNTSELSPDIAADDGTWSADGTEFTVKLKKGLKFANGHDLTASDVKFSFDRIKKINDENGPSSLLANIESVETKDDTTVVFHSAVKDDVTLKQVLSSPAGPIVDEESFSADKLTDANTIVKDNAFAGPYKLTSYKVNEALAYAKNDSYKGL
;
A
#
# COMPACT_ATOMS: atom_id res chain seq x y z
N MET A 1 -51.28 2.52 -50.24
CA MET A 1 -50.57 2.34 -48.95
C MET A 1 -50.71 3.65 -48.15
N ASN A 2 -51.37 3.63 -47.01
CA ASN A 2 -51.81 4.83 -46.29
C ASN A 2 -50.61 5.59 -45.65
N ARG A 3 -50.37 6.86 -45.99
CA ARG A 3 -49.30 7.71 -45.49
C ARG A 3 -49.17 7.70 -43.96
N LYS A 4 -50.31 7.56 -43.26
CA LYS A 4 -50.31 7.42 -41.76
C LYS A 4 -49.65 6.14 -41.24
N LYS A 5 -49.69 5.03 -41.99
CA LYS A 5 -49.02 3.77 -41.60
C LYS A 5 -47.52 3.78 -41.83
N VAL A 6 -47.04 4.57 -42.80
CA VAL A 6 -45.62 4.74 -43.07
C VAL A 6 -44.96 5.63 -42.01
N ILE A 7 -45.65 6.65 -41.53
CA ILE A 7 -45.16 7.55 -40.47
C ILE A 7 -45.06 6.80 -39.13
N ALA A 8 -46.05 5.93 -38.83
CA ALA A 8 -46.02 5.12 -37.62
C ALA A 8 -44.88 4.07 -37.62
N ALA A 9 -44.55 3.51 -38.78
CA ALA A 9 -43.44 2.55 -38.92
C ALA A 9 -42.08 3.21 -38.80
N LEU A 10 -41.92 4.45 -39.29
CA LEU A 10 -40.68 5.22 -39.14
C LEU A 10 -40.46 5.71 -37.69
N ALA A 11 -41.53 6.06 -36.98
CA ALA A 11 -41.42 6.47 -35.56
C ALA A 11 -41.07 5.30 -34.65
N SER A 12 -41.50 4.07 -34.92
CA SER A 12 -41.16 2.89 -34.15
C SER A 12 -39.70 2.44 -34.35
N VAL A 13 -39.14 2.63 -35.56
CA VAL A 13 -37.72 2.34 -35.83
C VAL A 13 -36.79 3.36 -35.15
N ALA A 14 -37.18 4.64 -35.09
CA ALA A 14 -36.44 5.67 -34.39
C ALA A 14 -36.43 5.48 -32.85
N ALA A 15 -37.52 4.97 -32.27
CA ALA A 15 -37.62 4.67 -30.84
C ALA A 15 -36.79 3.44 -30.44
N LEU A 16 -36.62 2.45 -31.32
CA LEU A 16 -35.75 1.30 -31.09
C LEU A 16 -34.24 1.64 -31.21
N ALA A 17 -33.88 2.62 -32.05
CA ALA A 17 -32.51 3.08 -32.18
C ALA A 17 -32.04 3.90 -30.96
N SER A 18 -32.96 4.56 -30.23
CA SER A 18 -32.62 5.32 -29.02
C SER A 18 -32.43 4.45 -27.76
N LEU A 19 -32.98 3.23 -27.72
CA LEU A 19 -32.69 2.28 -26.63
C LEU A 19 -31.33 1.59 -26.76
N ALA A 20 -30.74 1.55 -27.96
CA ALA A 20 -29.41 1.00 -28.18
C ALA A 20 -28.28 1.95 -27.74
N ALA A 21 -28.60 3.22 -27.47
CA ALA A 21 -27.61 4.21 -27.04
C ALA A 21 -27.29 4.16 -25.53
N CYS A 22 -28.08 3.46 -24.72
CA CYS A 22 -27.82 3.29 -23.28
C CYS A 22 -27.09 2.00 -22.89
N GLY A 23 -26.69 1.16 -23.86
CA GLY A 23 -26.00 -0.11 -23.64
C GLY A 23 -24.62 -0.22 -24.24
N GLY A 24 -24.08 0.87 -24.77
CA GLY A 24 -22.73 0.92 -25.31
C GLY A 24 -21.73 1.28 -24.24
N VAL A 25 -21.46 0.39 -23.29
CA VAL A 25 -20.07 0.24 -22.84
C VAL A 25 -19.33 -0.09 -24.15
N LYS A 26 -18.59 0.87 -24.71
CA LYS A 26 -17.53 0.53 -25.66
C LYS A 26 -16.74 -0.55 -24.95
N ASP A 27 -16.77 -1.77 -25.48
CA ASP A 27 -15.77 -2.77 -25.15
C ASP A 27 -14.44 -2.03 -25.20
N GLY A 28 -13.92 -1.69 -24.01
CA GLY A 28 -12.52 -1.40 -23.87
C GLY A 28 -11.87 -2.63 -24.45
N GLY A 29 -11.21 -2.50 -25.59
CA GLY A 29 -10.73 -3.60 -26.38
C GLY A 29 -10.15 -4.64 -25.44
N ALA A 30 -10.52 -5.90 -25.64
CA ALA A 30 -10.01 -7.01 -24.86
C ALA A 30 -8.54 -6.75 -24.65
N ALA A 31 -8.12 -6.57 -23.40
CA ALA A 31 -6.75 -6.25 -23.08
C ALA A 31 -5.92 -7.41 -23.59
N THR A 32 -5.36 -7.24 -24.78
CA THR A 32 -4.41 -8.19 -25.37
C THR A 32 -3.06 -7.95 -24.68
N GLY A 33 -3.01 -8.29 -23.38
CA GLY A 33 -1.85 -8.05 -22.55
C GLY A 33 -2.13 -8.39 -21.07
N ASN A 34 -1.08 -8.54 -20.29
CA ASN A 34 -1.11 -8.84 -18.86
C ASN A 34 -1.49 -7.59 -18.01
N THR A 35 -2.44 -6.77 -18.45
CA THR A 35 -2.87 -5.54 -17.75
C THR A 35 -4.27 -5.73 -17.19
N ILE A 36 -4.45 -5.41 -15.91
CA ILE A 36 -5.74 -5.36 -15.24
C ILE A 36 -6.03 -3.90 -14.88
N THR A 37 -7.24 -3.42 -15.21
CA THR A 37 -7.73 -2.10 -14.81
C THR A 37 -8.78 -2.27 -13.72
N VAL A 38 -8.59 -1.62 -12.58
CA VAL A 38 -9.51 -1.61 -11.45
C VAL A 38 -10.02 -0.18 -11.26
N GLY A 39 -11.33 0.00 -11.24
CA GLY A 39 -11.96 1.27 -10.88
C GLY A 39 -12.21 1.32 -9.38
N THR A 40 -11.93 2.47 -8.74
CA THR A 40 -12.26 2.73 -7.35
C THR A 40 -12.83 4.13 -7.19
N THR A 41 -13.66 4.33 -6.17
CA THR A 41 -14.15 5.64 -5.72
C THR A 41 -13.43 6.13 -4.47
N ASP A 42 -12.48 5.35 -3.96
CA ASP A 42 -11.73 5.70 -2.76
C ASP A 42 -10.77 6.87 -3.03
N LYS A 43 -10.73 7.79 -2.08
CA LYS A 43 -9.79 8.91 -2.13
C LYS A 43 -8.42 8.45 -1.60
N ILE A 44 -7.37 8.86 -2.29
CA ILE A 44 -5.98 8.72 -1.82
C ILE A 44 -5.59 10.05 -1.19
N THR A 45 -5.36 10.05 0.12
CA THR A 45 -4.98 11.26 0.86
C THR A 45 -3.50 11.57 0.67
N SER A 46 -2.64 10.56 0.76
CA SER A 46 -1.20 10.69 0.53
C SER A 46 -0.60 9.37 0.03
N LEU A 47 0.44 9.44 -0.81
CA LEU A 47 1.29 8.28 -1.09
C LEU A 47 2.31 8.02 0.03
N ASP A 48 2.63 9.05 0.82
CA ASP A 48 3.51 8.90 1.98
C ASP A 48 2.74 8.25 3.15
N PRO A 49 3.18 7.08 3.66
CA PRO A 49 2.49 6.39 4.75
C PRO A 49 2.36 7.22 6.03
N ALA A 50 3.29 8.14 6.31
CA ALA A 50 3.20 8.97 7.50
C ALA A 50 2.07 10.01 7.46
N GLY A 51 1.51 10.29 6.27
CA GLY A 51 0.45 11.29 6.06
C GLY A 51 -0.89 10.70 5.63
N SER A 52 -1.15 9.42 5.86
CA SER A 52 -2.40 8.80 5.43
C SER A 52 -2.86 7.66 6.33
N TYR A 53 -4.15 7.72 6.70
CA TYR A 53 -4.83 6.67 7.46
C TYR A 53 -6.24 6.49 6.89
N ASP A 54 -6.33 6.24 5.59
CA ASP A 54 -7.56 6.03 4.84
C ASP A 54 -7.47 4.80 3.94
N ASN A 55 -8.61 4.22 3.58
CA ASN A 55 -8.67 2.97 2.80
C ASN A 55 -8.05 3.10 1.41
N GLY A 56 -8.22 4.25 0.74
CA GLY A 56 -7.69 4.47 -0.61
C GLY A 56 -6.17 4.51 -0.63
N SER A 57 -5.56 5.24 0.31
CA SER A 57 -4.10 5.29 0.47
C SER A 57 -3.56 3.93 0.89
N TYR A 58 -4.22 3.24 1.85
CA TYR A 58 -3.80 1.92 2.30
C TYR A 58 -3.86 0.87 1.19
N ALA A 59 -4.88 0.90 0.33
CA ALA A 59 -4.98 0.03 -0.83
C ALA A 59 -3.80 0.19 -1.81
N VAL A 60 -3.22 1.38 -1.91
CA VAL A 60 -1.98 1.62 -2.66
C VAL A 60 -0.77 1.11 -1.88
N GLN A 61 -0.68 1.43 -0.59
CA GLN A 61 0.46 1.09 0.26
C GLN A 61 0.76 -0.41 0.29
N ILE A 62 -0.27 -1.25 0.44
CA ILE A 62 -0.11 -2.72 0.46
C ILE A 62 0.41 -3.30 -0.87
N GLN A 63 0.34 -2.54 -1.95
CA GLN A 63 0.87 -2.96 -3.25
C GLN A 63 2.35 -2.56 -3.42
N VAL A 64 2.77 -1.43 -2.86
CA VAL A 64 4.06 -0.82 -3.22
C VAL A 64 5.08 -0.81 -2.08
N PHE A 65 4.65 -0.88 -0.83
CA PHE A 65 5.54 -0.97 0.32
C PHE A 65 5.53 -2.38 0.91
N PRO A 66 6.66 -2.84 1.46
CA PRO A 66 6.72 -4.07 2.21
C PRO A 66 6.25 -3.81 3.66
N PHE A 67 5.83 -4.88 4.32
CA PHE A 67 5.48 -4.90 5.74
C PHE A 67 6.32 -5.95 6.45
N LEU A 68 6.49 -5.84 7.76
CA LEU A 68 7.09 -6.95 8.51
C LEU A 68 6.19 -8.18 8.46
N TYR A 69 4.89 -7.99 8.61
CA TYR A 69 3.87 -9.02 8.52
C TYR A 69 2.74 -8.57 7.59
N ALA A 70 2.19 -9.49 6.83
CA ALA A 70 1.05 -9.25 5.96
C ALA A 70 -0.16 -10.08 6.40
N GLN A 71 -1.34 -9.52 6.21
CA GLN A 71 -2.59 -10.21 6.49
C GLN A 71 -2.94 -11.16 5.35
N ASN A 72 -3.24 -12.41 5.69
CA ASN A 72 -3.80 -13.35 4.74
C ASN A 72 -5.29 -13.05 4.55
N TYR A 73 -5.68 -12.64 3.35
CA TYR A 73 -7.06 -12.24 3.03
C TYR A 73 -8.08 -13.38 3.22
N ASN A 74 -7.64 -14.62 3.16
CA ASN A 74 -8.55 -15.78 3.29
C ASN A 74 -8.78 -16.22 4.74
N THR A 75 -7.83 -15.95 5.64
CA THR A 75 -7.85 -16.51 7.01
C THR A 75 -7.78 -15.45 8.11
N SER A 76 -7.52 -14.19 7.77
CA SER A 76 -7.21 -13.11 8.72
C SER A 76 -5.96 -13.35 9.58
N GLU A 77 -5.21 -14.42 9.33
CA GLU A 77 -3.94 -14.69 9.99
C GLU A 77 -2.84 -13.78 9.45
N LEU A 78 -1.90 -13.43 10.30
CA LEU A 78 -0.72 -12.69 9.92
C LEU A 78 0.41 -13.65 9.58
N SER A 79 1.04 -13.44 8.44
CA SER A 79 2.21 -14.19 7.98
C SER A 79 3.41 -13.27 7.84
N PRO A 80 4.65 -13.75 8.08
CA PRO A 80 5.84 -12.96 7.81
C PRO A 80 5.91 -12.54 6.33
N ASP A 81 5.98 -11.21 6.06
CA ASP A 81 6.23 -10.65 4.72
C ASP A 81 7.74 -10.48 4.51
N ILE A 82 8.35 -9.40 4.99
CA ILE A 82 9.82 -9.25 4.97
C ILE A 82 10.47 -9.74 6.25
N ALA A 83 9.72 -10.02 7.33
CA ALA A 83 10.22 -10.74 8.48
C ALA A 83 10.61 -12.18 8.09
N ALA A 84 11.65 -12.71 8.69
CA ALA A 84 12.11 -14.08 8.45
C ALA A 84 11.30 -15.12 9.22
N ASP A 85 10.68 -14.71 10.32
CA ASP A 85 9.90 -15.56 11.24
C ASP A 85 8.80 -14.74 11.96
N ASP A 86 8.12 -15.37 12.89
CA ASP A 86 7.02 -14.79 13.67
C ASP A 86 7.44 -13.76 14.71
N GLY A 87 8.74 -13.53 14.88
CA GLY A 87 9.28 -12.71 15.96
C GLY A 87 9.19 -13.38 17.34
N THR A 88 9.82 -12.79 18.33
CA THR A 88 9.92 -13.37 19.67
C THR A 88 9.86 -12.29 20.74
N TRP A 89 9.02 -12.47 21.75
CA TRP A 89 9.00 -11.65 22.95
C TRP A 89 10.15 -12.00 23.90
N SER A 90 10.68 -11.01 24.59
CA SER A 90 11.58 -11.20 25.74
C SER A 90 10.85 -11.88 26.90
N ALA A 91 11.58 -12.45 27.84
CA ALA A 91 11.01 -13.19 28.98
C ALA A 91 10.12 -12.31 29.89
N ASP A 92 10.33 -11.00 29.91
CA ASP A 92 9.52 -10.03 30.66
C ASP A 92 8.39 -9.42 29.82
N GLY A 93 8.30 -9.77 28.52
CA GLY A 93 7.23 -9.33 27.61
C GLY A 93 7.33 -7.87 27.18
N THR A 94 8.48 -7.20 27.34
CA THR A 94 8.63 -5.77 27.04
C THR A 94 9.34 -5.50 25.71
N GLU A 95 10.03 -6.50 25.16
CA GLU A 95 10.76 -6.38 23.88
C GLU A 95 10.27 -7.42 22.89
N PHE A 96 9.96 -6.99 21.67
CA PHE A 96 9.61 -7.89 20.56
C PHE A 96 10.68 -7.82 19.49
N THR A 97 11.42 -8.91 19.32
CA THR A 97 12.51 -9.03 18.35
C THR A 97 12.02 -9.61 17.04
N VAL A 98 12.32 -8.93 15.94
CA VAL A 98 12.01 -9.35 14.55
C VAL A 98 13.30 -9.47 13.76
N LYS A 99 13.48 -10.59 13.06
CA LYS A 99 14.57 -10.78 12.09
C LYS A 99 14.03 -10.56 10.68
N LEU A 100 14.80 -9.88 9.84
CA LEU A 100 14.48 -9.66 8.44
C LEU A 100 15.02 -10.79 7.57
N LYS A 101 14.34 -11.07 6.45
CA LYS A 101 14.88 -11.86 5.35
C LYS A 101 16.17 -11.21 4.84
N LYS A 102 17.10 -12.03 4.30
CA LYS A 102 18.39 -11.53 3.78
C LYS A 102 18.27 -11.00 2.35
N GLY A 103 19.05 -9.97 2.05
CA GLY A 103 19.20 -9.41 0.71
C GLY A 103 17.94 -8.77 0.17
N LEU A 104 17.16 -8.14 1.06
CA LEU A 104 16.03 -7.30 0.69
C LEU A 104 16.53 -6.04 -0.01
N LYS A 105 15.78 -5.57 -1.02
CA LYS A 105 16.11 -4.36 -1.77
C LYS A 105 14.87 -3.58 -2.14
N PHE A 106 15.01 -2.27 -2.17
CA PHE A 106 14.08 -1.39 -2.87
C PHE A 106 14.26 -1.49 -4.39
N ALA A 107 13.24 -1.08 -5.15
CA ALA A 107 13.26 -1.12 -6.61
C ALA A 107 14.25 -0.11 -7.24
N ASN A 108 14.72 0.88 -6.49
CA ASN A 108 15.80 1.80 -6.87
C ASN A 108 17.20 1.18 -6.70
N GLY A 109 17.31 0.01 -6.05
CA GLY A 109 18.55 -0.73 -5.83
C GLY A 109 19.16 -0.58 -4.43
N HIS A 110 18.67 0.34 -3.58
CA HIS A 110 19.11 0.46 -2.19
C HIS A 110 18.82 -0.84 -1.42
N ASP A 111 19.67 -1.16 -0.46
CA ASP A 111 19.44 -2.28 0.45
C ASP A 111 18.33 -1.90 1.44
N LEU A 112 17.42 -2.83 1.74
CA LEU A 112 16.44 -2.68 2.79
C LEU A 112 16.96 -3.40 4.04
N THR A 113 17.16 -2.64 5.11
CA THR A 113 17.77 -3.09 6.35
C THR A 113 16.91 -2.80 7.58
N ALA A 114 17.38 -3.20 8.74
CA ALA A 114 16.77 -2.86 10.04
C ALA A 114 16.72 -1.35 10.28
N SER A 115 17.64 -0.57 9.69
CA SER A 115 17.65 0.89 9.78
C SER A 115 16.41 1.50 9.14
N ASP A 116 16.00 1.02 7.95
CA ASP A 116 14.78 1.47 7.26
C ASP A 116 13.53 1.17 8.09
N VAL A 117 13.50 0.00 8.75
CA VAL A 117 12.40 -0.33 9.66
C VAL A 117 12.33 0.68 10.80
N LYS A 118 13.44 0.89 11.52
CA LYS A 118 13.49 1.89 12.59
C LYS A 118 13.10 3.27 12.08
N PHE A 119 13.68 3.72 10.98
CA PHE A 119 13.38 5.00 10.35
C PHE A 119 11.89 5.17 10.06
N SER A 120 11.23 4.16 9.51
CA SER A 120 9.80 4.21 9.14
C SER A 120 8.91 4.48 10.35
N PHE A 121 9.13 3.80 11.46
CA PHE A 121 8.35 4.00 12.68
C PHE A 121 8.68 5.31 13.39
N ASP A 122 9.96 5.66 13.49
CA ASP A 122 10.41 6.90 14.14
C ASP A 122 9.88 8.14 13.41
N ARG A 123 9.89 8.14 12.05
CA ARG A 123 9.39 9.26 11.27
C ARG A 123 7.90 9.45 11.38
N ILE A 124 7.08 8.37 11.44
CA ILE A 124 5.63 8.48 11.65
C ILE A 124 5.35 9.18 12.99
N LYS A 125 6.03 8.78 14.05
CA LYS A 125 5.90 9.42 15.38
C LYS A 125 6.39 10.87 15.37
N LYS A 126 7.48 11.17 14.66
CA LYS A 126 8.09 12.51 14.59
C LYS A 126 7.26 13.47 13.76
N ILE A 127 6.78 13.06 12.59
CA ILE A 127 5.93 13.87 11.71
C ILE A 127 4.58 14.11 12.37
N ASN A 128 3.98 13.06 12.94
CA ASN A 128 2.70 13.11 13.64
C ASN A 128 1.62 13.90 12.88
N ASP A 129 1.48 13.58 11.57
CA ASP A 129 0.51 14.22 10.70
C ASP A 129 -0.93 13.94 11.16
N GLU A 130 -1.82 14.91 11.06
CA GLU A 130 -3.23 14.79 11.51
C GLU A 130 -4.02 13.74 10.72
N ASN A 131 -3.63 13.46 9.46
CA ASN A 131 -4.22 12.42 8.62
C ASN A 131 -3.43 11.10 8.68
N GLY A 132 -2.34 11.07 9.45
CA GLY A 132 -1.43 9.94 9.53
C GLY A 132 -1.79 8.93 10.63
N PRO A 133 -1.12 7.77 10.62
CA PRO A 133 -1.42 6.66 11.51
C PRO A 133 -0.66 6.70 12.85
N SER A 134 -0.08 7.83 13.28
CA SER A 134 0.79 7.93 14.46
C SER A 134 0.16 7.39 15.74
N SER A 135 -1.17 7.54 15.89
CA SER A 135 -1.92 7.02 17.03
C SER A 135 -1.86 5.50 17.18
N LEU A 136 -1.68 4.75 16.09
CA LEU A 136 -1.53 3.29 16.13
C LEU A 136 -0.22 2.86 16.80
N LEU A 137 0.77 3.75 16.87
CA LEU A 137 2.09 3.48 17.46
C LEU A 137 2.16 3.81 18.96
N ALA A 138 1.03 4.06 19.62
CA ALA A 138 0.99 4.50 21.02
C ALA A 138 1.67 3.51 21.99
N ASN A 139 1.58 2.20 21.74
CA ASN A 139 2.20 1.18 22.58
C ASN A 139 3.65 0.89 22.21
N ILE A 140 4.18 1.41 21.11
CA ILE A 140 5.60 1.27 20.73
C ILE A 140 6.36 2.46 21.34
N GLU A 141 7.15 2.21 22.38
CA GLU A 141 7.97 3.25 23.01
C GLU A 141 9.12 3.66 22.09
N SER A 142 9.87 2.69 21.61
CA SER A 142 11.02 2.90 20.72
C SER A 142 11.28 1.68 19.83
N VAL A 143 12.06 1.92 18.76
CA VAL A 143 12.56 0.87 17.87
C VAL A 143 14.07 0.94 17.87
N GLU A 144 14.74 -0.20 18.08
CA GLU A 144 16.19 -0.34 18.12
C GLU A 144 16.64 -1.32 17.02
N THR A 145 17.83 -1.07 16.44
CA THR A 145 18.50 -2.01 15.54
C THR A 145 19.66 -2.69 16.28
N LYS A 146 19.72 -4.01 16.23
CA LYS A 146 20.86 -4.77 16.78
C LYS A 146 21.95 -5.00 15.73
N ASP A 147 21.53 -5.19 14.49
CA ASP A 147 22.35 -5.35 13.29
C ASP A 147 21.49 -5.02 12.05
N ASP A 148 22.04 -5.18 10.84
CA ASP A 148 21.35 -4.84 9.58
C ASP A 148 20.07 -5.65 9.34
N THR A 149 19.84 -6.74 10.08
CA THR A 149 18.72 -7.65 9.89
C THR A 149 17.87 -7.89 11.15
N THR A 150 18.21 -7.27 12.26
CA THR A 150 17.54 -7.49 13.55
C THR A 150 17.02 -6.19 14.13
N VAL A 151 15.69 -6.14 14.32
CA VAL A 151 14.95 -5.02 14.91
C VAL A 151 14.34 -5.44 16.23
N VAL A 152 14.36 -4.56 17.22
CA VAL A 152 13.69 -4.74 18.50
C VAL A 152 12.71 -3.60 18.74
N PHE A 153 11.44 -3.95 18.94
CA PHE A 153 10.37 -3.04 19.34
C PHE A 153 10.25 -3.08 20.86
N HIS A 154 10.45 -1.95 21.52
CA HIS A 154 10.17 -1.78 22.95
C HIS A 154 8.73 -1.38 23.13
N SER A 155 7.98 -2.17 23.91
CA SER A 155 6.55 -1.99 24.11
C SER A 155 6.23 -1.49 25.52
N ALA A 156 5.36 -0.48 25.60
CA ALA A 156 4.80 0.00 26.86
C ALA A 156 3.83 -1.02 27.51
N VAL A 157 3.34 -1.98 26.71
CA VAL A 157 2.40 -3.02 27.17
C VAL A 157 3.09 -4.38 27.05
N LYS A 158 3.11 -5.12 28.17
CA LYS A 158 3.71 -6.46 28.20
C LYS A 158 2.92 -7.42 27.31
N ASP A 159 3.67 -8.20 26.51
CA ASP A 159 3.11 -9.21 25.62
C ASP A 159 1.96 -8.67 24.76
N ASP A 160 2.13 -7.44 24.21
CA ASP A 160 1.09 -6.75 23.44
C ASP A 160 0.63 -7.60 22.26
N VAL A 161 -0.51 -8.24 22.44
CA VAL A 161 -1.14 -9.11 21.42
C VAL A 161 -1.54 -8.35 20.15
N THR A 162 -1.59 -7.02 20.21
CA THR A 162 -1.95 -6.17 19.07
C THR A 162 -0.73 -5.71 18.24
N LEU A 163 0.49 -5.93 18.74
CA LEU A 163 1.69 -5.40 18.10
C LEU A 163 1.82 -5.87 16.63
N LYS A 164 1.65 -7.16 16.34
CA LYS A 164 1.73 -7.67 14.97
C LYS A 164 0.65 -7.06 14.06
N GLN A 165 -0.56 -6.80 14.57
CA GLN A 165 -1.61 -6.11 13.82
C GLN A 165 -1.20 -4.66 13.48
N VAL A 166 -0.55 -3.98 14.42
CA VAL A 166 0.01 -2.63 14.18
C VAL A 166 1.10 -2.70 13.10
N LEU A 167 2.00 -3.69 13.16
CA LEU A 167 3.07 -3.88 12.17
C LEU A 167 2.58 -4.27 10.76
N SER A 168 1.30 -4.67 10.62
CA SER A 168 0.62 -4.97 9.35
C SER A 168 -0.47 -3.96 8.98
N SER A 169 -0.60 -2.86 9.73
CA SER A 169 -1.60 -1.80 9.57
C SER A 169 -1.08 -0.65 8.69
N PRO A 170 -1.87 0.41 8.43
CA PRO A 170 -1.37 1.63 7.77
C PRO A 170 -0.13 2.28 8.42
N ALA A 171 0.21 1.95 9.66
CA ALA A 171 1.46 2.37 10.30
C ALA A 171 2.66 1.44 10.01
N GLY A 172 2.44 0.32 9.34
CA GLY A 172 3.43 -0.73 9.09
C GLY A 172 4.25 -0.67 7.81
N PRO A 173 3.95 0.19 6.79
CA PRO A 173 4.78 0.28 5.59
C PRO A 173 6.22 0.66 5.91
N ILE A 174 7.17 -0.07 5.34
CA ILE A 174 8.59 0.25 5.47
C ILE A 174 9.01 1.07 4.24
N VAL A 175 9.64 2.22 4.50
CA VAL A 175 10.10 3.16 3.48
C VAL A 175 11.63 3.31 3.53
N ASP A 176 12.21 3.62 2.39
CA ASP A 176 13.64 3.84 2.19
C ASP A 176 14.11 5.13 2.86
N GLU A 177 15.00 5.01 3.85
CA GLU A 177 15.52 6.15 4.62
C GLU A 177 16.35 7.13 3.78
N GLU A 178 16.91 6.68 2.66
CA GLU A 178 17.67 7.53 1.73
C GLU A 178 16.76 8.35 0.79
N SER A 179 15.50 7.91 0.59
CA SER A 179 14.54 8.53 -0.34
C SER A 179 13.45 9.33 0.35
N PHE A 180 13.13 9.00 1.61
CA PHE A 180 12.06 9.66 2.36
C PHE A 180 12.61 10.69 3.35
N SER A 181 11.90 11.82 3.49
CA SER A 181 12.27 12.82 4.51
C SER A 181 11.97 12.31 5.92
N ALA A 182 12.91 12.54 6.85
CA ALA A 182 12.77 12.12 8.25
C ALA A 182 11.80 12.97 9.10
N ASP A 183 11.43 14.16 8.65
CA ASP A 183 10.74 15.15 9.48
C ASP A 183 9.55 15.86 8.82
N LYS A 184 9.24 15.51 7.57
CA LYS A 184 8.08 16.00 6.81
C LYS A 184 7.59 14.97 5.81
N LEU A 185 6.38 15.14 5.32
CA LEU A 185 5.84 14.30 4.26
C LEU A 185 6.67 14.46 2.98
N THR A 186 6.95 13.33 2.33
CA THR A 186 7.61 13.29 1.04
C THR A 186 6.58 13.46 -0.06
N ASP A 187 6.88 14.32 -1.04
CA ASP A 187 5.99 14.61 -2.16
C ASP A 187 5.75 13.38 -3.04
N ALA A 188 4.51 13.20 -3.51
CA ALA A 188 4.10 12.04 -4.30
C ALA A 188 4.91 11.86 -5.60
N ASN A 189 5.27 12.95 -6.28
CA ASN A 189 6.08 12.87 -7.50
C ASN A 189 7.52 12.43 -7.17
N THR A 190 8.04 12.87 -6.03
CA THR A 190 9.35 12.44 -5.53
C THR A 190 9.32 10.94 -5.23
N ILE A 191 8.30 10.44 -4.51
CA ILE A 191 8.15 9.01 -4.19
C ILE A 191 8.14 8.17 -5.47
N VAL A 192 7.35 8.57 -6.48
CA VAL A 192 7.26 7.85 -7.75
C VAL A 192 8.57 7.92 -8.53
N LYS A 193 9.22 9.10 -8.59
CA LYS A 193 10.46 9.33 -9.31
C LYS A 193 11.62 8.53 -8.72
N ASP A 194 11.74 8.52 -7.40
CA ASP A 194 12.85 7.87 -6.70
C ASP A 194 12.70 6.35 -6.69
N ASN A 195 11.51 5.84 -7.10
CA ASN A 195 11.23 4.41 -7.24
C ASN A 195 11.59 3.59 -5.98
N ALA A 196 11.39 4.19 -4.80
CA ALA A 196 11.76 3.64 -3.50
C ALA A 196 10.69 2.66 -2.96
N PHE A 197 10.34 1.68 -3.76
CA PHE A 197 9.31 0.68 -3.47
C PHE A 197 9.94 -0.68 -3.22
N ALA A 198 9.49 -1.39 -2.19
CA ALA A 198 9.94 -2.75 -1.92
C ALA A 198 8.77 -3.74 -1.72
N GLY A 199 7.54 -3.35 -2.03
CA GLY A 199 6.37 -4.22 -2.10
C GLY A 199 6.31 -5.02 -3.40
N PRO A 200 5.23 -5.84 -3.60
CA PRO A 200 5.06 -6.69 -4.79
C PRO A 200 4.97 -5.92 -6.10
N TYR A 201 4.52 -4.67 -6.04
CA TYR A 201 4.46 -3.77 -7.19
C TYR A 201 5.20 -2.47 -6.89
N LYS A 202 5.47 -1.70 -7.94
CA LYS A 202 5.98 -0.33 -7.89
C LYS A 202 5.09 0.59 -8.72
N LEU A 203 4.92 1.84 -8.29
CA LEU A 203 4.23 2.86 -9.08
C LEU A 203 5.12 3.31 -10.24
N THR A 204 4.56 3.34 -11.43
CA THR A 204 5.20 3.92 -12.63
C THR A 204 4.63 5.29 -12.97
N SER A 205 3.42 5.58 -12.50
CA SER A 205 2.83 6.93 -12.56
C SER A 205 1.75 7.10 -11.49
N TYR A 206 1.57 8.35 -11.08
CA TYR A 206 0.46 8.79 -10.24
C TYR A 206 -0.08 10.12 -10.74
N LYS A 207 -1.38 10.13 -11.04
CA LYS A 207 -2.12 11.34 -11.38
C LYS A 207 -3.26 11.49 -10.40
N VAL A 208 -3.20 12.53 -9.59
CA VAL A 208 -4.15 12.80 -8.50
C VAL A 208 -5.58 12.80 -9.03
N ASN A 209 -6.46 12.01 -8.38
CA ASN A 209 -7.88 11.85 -8.72
C ASN A 209 -8.16 11.32 -10.15
N GLU A 210 -7.18 10.75 -10.83
CA GLU A 210 -7.30 10.26 -12.20
C GLU A 210 -6.91 8.80 -12.31
N ALA A 211 -5.61 8.48 -12.10
CA ALA A 211 -5.10 7.14 -12.30
C ALA A 211 -3.77 6.89 -11.58
N LEU A 212 -3.55 5.62 -11.23
CA LEU A 212 -2.24 5.08 -10.88
C LEU A 212 -1.89 3.99 -11.89
N ALA A 213 -0.61 3.86 -12.20
CA ALA A 213 -0.11 2.73 -12.96
C ALA A 213 0.94 1.99 -12.13
N TYR A 214 0.82 0.67 -12.13
CA TYR A 214 1.72 -0.22 -11.41
C TYR A 214 2.50 -1.09 -12.40
N ALA A 215 3.70 -1.48 -12.02
CA ALA A 215 4.45 -2.56 -12.64
C ALA A 215 4.89 -3.55 -11.55
N LYS A 216 5.07 -4.81 -11.93
CA LYS A 216 5.64 -5.81 -11.04
C LYS A 216 7.00 -5.34 -10.52
N ASN A 217 7.26 -5.57 -9.24
CA ASN A 217 8.56 -5.31 -8.64
C ASN A 217 9.37 -6.62 -8.56
N ASP A 218 10.35 -6.78 -9.43
CA ASP A 218 11.17 -8.00 -9.49
C ASP A 218 12.18 -8.09 -8.32
N SER A 219 12.36 -7.00 -7.55
CA SER A 219 13.19 -6.97 -6.34
C SER A 219 12.46 -7.50 -5.11
N TYR A 220 11.12 -7.62 -5.14
CA TYR A 220 10.33 -8.08 -4.00
C TYR A 220 10.66 -9.50 -3.59
N LYS A 221 10.89 -9.70 -2.28
CA LYS A 221 11.20 -10.99 -1.66
C LYS A 221 10.29 -11.31 -0.46
N GLY A 222 9.14 -10.67 -0.39
CA GLY A 222 8.11 -10.95 0.62
C GLY A 222 7.38 -12.28 0.41
N LEU A 223 6.08 -12.29 0.64
CA LEU A 223 5.18 -13.45 0.45
C LEU A 223 5.07 -13.91 -1.00
#